data_9aed94a1d6848f807c2b4dea9e016546
#
_entry.id   9aed94a1d6848f807c2b4dea9e016546
#
_cell.length_a   1.000
_cell.length_b   1.000
_cell.length_c   1.000
_cell.angle_alpha   90.00
_cell.angle_beta   90.00
_cell.angle_gamma   90.00
#
_symmetry.space_group_name_H-M   'P 1'
#
loop_
_entity.id
_entity.type
_entity.pdbx_description
1 polymer ?
#
loop_
_entity_poly.entity_id
_entity_poly.type
_entity_poly.pdbx_seq_one_letter_code
_entity_poly.pdbx_strand_id
1 'polypeptide(L)'
;MNGSKFGKSINGLLVLFLFLVFIIPVVTIFFFDLRFYYIPENEISKFYIYSLIYSTLGILAAIIIARMFRKEERSKIPNTIRLILGILWIVDGILQFQPEMPYGFLSVVIEPSIQAINNVGVEKFLMIGYNIWLLHPFQFDALSGSLQIFIGVAYLLNRSTKALNYISFISIIWALVIWIFGEGLGGIPESGVSLLTGFPGSALIYIILAVPYISPKLGNIKNLQKYFTYTVSAIFLIGGILQIIPGNTFWTKGQLAYDIYMNINQQGENPIVYAILNHTYVYLLFRENYLNIFMFLLMIASGLFILLHIRTGLILATVFVGLTWLLFQDMGIYILPATDPNTGLPLLLMLVILIEIDFQISSKRIIKGAAQGVSVT
;
A
#
# COMPACT_ATOMS: atom_id res chain seq x y z
N MET A 1 -1.73 -32.36 1.44
CA MET A 1 -1.96 -31.35 0.37
C MET A 1 -0.60 -30.87 -0.12
N ASN A 2 -0.30 -31.00 -1.42
CA ASN A 2 1.00 -30.58 -1.97
C ASN A 2 1.16 -29.07 -1.83
N GLY A 3 2.22 -28.59 -1.16
CA GLY A 3 2.49 -27.17 -0.96
C GLY A 3 2.52 -26.33 -2.25
N SER A 4 2.79 -26.96 -3.41
CA SER A 4 2.71 -26.29 -4.73
C SER A 4 1.29 -26.00 -5.19
N LYS A 5 0.30 -26.83 -4.81
CA LYS A 5 -1.12 -26.58 -5.15
C LYS A 5 -1.73 -25.50 -4.28
N PHE A 6 -1.32 -25.43 -3.00
CA PHE A 6 -1.79 -24.41 -2.07
C PHE A 6 -1.27 -23.01 -2.49
N GLY A 7 0.02 -22.87 -2.80
CA GLY A 7 0.57 -21.60 -3.29
C GLY A 7 -0.05 -21.13 -4.63
N LYS A 8 -0.39 -22.06 -5.53
CA LYS A 8 -1.12 -21.72 -6.77
C LYS A 8 -2.55 -21.26 -6.50
N SER A 9 -3.23 -21.86 -5.51
CA SER A 9 -4.60 -21.49 -5.12
C SER A 9 -4.63 -20.11 -4.46
N ILE A 10 -3.66 -19.79 -3.56
CA ILE A 10 -3.54 -18.46 -2.96
C ILE A 10 -3.26 -17.40 -4.02
N ASN A 11 -2.36 -17.66 -4.96
CA ASN A 11 -2.07 -16.70 -6.03
C ASN A 11 -3.30 -16.42 -6.91
N GLY A 12 -4.09 -17.44 -7.22
CA GLY A 12 -5.33 -17.29 -7.99
C GLY A 12 -6.39 -16.49 -7.24
N LEU A 13 -6.60 -16.79 -5.96
CA LEU A 13 -7.55 -16.06 -5.11
C LEU A 13 -7.09 -14.61 -4.87
N LEU A 14 -5.80 -14.37 -4.69
CA LEU A 14 -5.23 -13.04 -4.53
C LEU A 14 -5.44 -12.19 -5.79
N VAL A 15 -5.15 -12.75 -6.97
CA VAL A 15 -5.37 -12.05 -8.24
C VAL A 15 -6.85 -11.74 -8.44
N LEU A 16 -7.75 -12.69 -8.13
CA LEU A 16 -9.20 -12.46 -8.22
C LEU A 16 -9.66 -11.39 -7.23
N PHE A 17 -9.18 -11.43 -5.99
CA PHE A 17 -9.48 -10.44 -4.95
C PHE A 17 -9.02 -9.04 -5.38
N LEU A 18 -7.78 -8.89 -5.81
CA LEU A 18 -7.23 -7.61 -6.29
C LEU A 18 -8.00 -7.13 -7.53
N PHE A 19 -8.34 -8.01 -8.46
CA PHE A 19 -9.15 -7.67 -9.62
C PHE A 19 -10.53 -7.12 -9.20
N LEU A 20 -11.25 -7.81 -8.32
CA LEU A 20 -12.58 -7.35 -7.86
C LEU A 20 -12.52 -6.05 -7.06
N VAL A 21 -11.52 -5.91 -6.18
CA VAL A 21 -11.35 -4.72 -5.33
C VAL A 21 -10.97 -3.49 -6.16
N PHE A 22 -10.22 -3.64 -7.23
CA PHE A 22 -9.71 -2.50 -8.00
C PHE A 22 -10.44 -2.24 -9.31
N ILE A 23 -10.88 -3.27 -10.03
CA ILE A 23 -11.58 -3.03 -11.31
C ILE A 23 -12.89 -2.32 -11.09
N ILE A 24 -13.64 -2.65 -10.06
CA ILE A 24 -14.94 -2.00 -9.82
C ILE A 24 -14.78 -0.50 -9.54
N PRO A 25 -13.92 -0.06 -8.59
CA PRO A 25 -13.71 1.37 -8.35
C PRO A 25 -13.05 2.09 -9.51
N VAL A 26 -12.02 1.52 -10.15
CA VAL A 26 -11.38 2.13 -11.32
C VAL A 26 -12.39 2.35 -12.46
N VAL A 27 -13.21 1.35 -12.76
CA VAL A 27 -14.29 1.50 -13.75
C VAL A 27 -15.28 2.57 -13.30
N THR A 28 -15.63 2.61 -12.01
CA THR A 28 -16.53 3.63 -11.47
C THR A 28 -15.96 5.04 -11.61
N ILE A 29 -14.69 5.25 -11.26
CA ILE A 29 -13.98 6.53 -11.39
C ILE A 29 -13.98 7.04 -12.84
N PHE A 30 -13.71 6.16 -13.81
CA PHE A 30 -13.60 6.56 -15.21
C PHE A 30 -14.94 6.63 -15.96
N PHE A 31 -15.97 5.92 -15.52
CA PHE A 31 -17.26 5.88 -16.21
C PHE A 31 -18.34 6.75 -15.57
N PHE A 32 -18.26 6.99 -14.26
CA PHE A 32 -19.13 7.96 -13.60
C PHE A 32 -18.39 9.30 -13.57
N ASP A 33 -18.85 10.26 -14.36
CA ASP A 33 -18.26 11.58 -14.58
C ASP A 33 -18.34 12.47 -13.31
N LEU A 34 -17.54 12.09 -12.29
CA LEU A 34 -17.40 12.83 -11.03
C LEU A 34 -16.44 14.00 -11.25
N ARG A 35 -16.82 14.98 -12.07
CA ARG A 35 -16.01 16.18 -12.34
C ARG A 35 -16.20 17.18 -11.21
N PHE A 36 -15.28 17.21 -10.28
CA PHE A 36 -15.22 18.26 -9.25
C PHE A 36 -14.65 19.60 -9.79
N TYR A 37 -13.92 19.58 -10.92
CA TYR A 37 -13.29 20.76 -11.51
C TYR A 37 -13.59 20.86 -13.00
N TYR A 38 -13.86 22.09 -13.46
CA TYR A 38 -13.92 22.36 -14.90
C TYR A 38 -12.50 22.39 -15.46
N ILE A 39 -12.15 21.39 -16.26
CA ILE A 39 -10.86 21.29 -16.93
C ILE A 39 -11.07 21.58 -18.41
N PRO A 40 -10.35 22.55 -19.01
CA PRO A 40 -10.44 22.80 -20.44
C PRO A 40 -10.07 21.55 -21.25
N GLU A 41 -10.88 21.19 -22.25
CA GLU A 41 -10.71 19.96 -23.06
C GLU A 41 -9.33 19.84 -23.73
N ASN A 42 -8.78 20.96 -24.18
CA ASN A 42 -7.45 21.02 -24.82
C ASN A 42 -6.31 20.63 -23.86
N GLU A 43 -6.44 20.91 -22.59
CA GLU A 43 -5.45 20.58 -21.55
C GLU A 43 -5.52 19.09 -21.17
N ILE A 44 -6.72 18.57 -20.99
CA ILE A 44 -6.94 17.13 -20.75
C ILE A 44 -6.38 16.30 -21.91
N SER A 45 -6.62 16.73 -23.16
CA SER A 45 -6.10 16.04 -24.33
C SER A 45 -4.57 15.97 -24.33
N LYS A 46 -3.87 17.06 -23.94
CA LYS A 46 -2.40 17.05 -23.81
C LYS A 46 -1.94 16.06 -22.73
N PHE A 47 -2.59 16.06 -21.56
CA PHE A 47 -2.28 15.14 -20.48
C PHE A 47 -2.36 13.68 -20.95
N TYR A 48 -3.44 13.29 -21.62
CA TYR A 48 -3.60 11.92 -22.13
C TYR A 48 -2.63 11.58 -23.26
N ILE A 49 -2.24 12.54 -24.09
CA ILE A 49 -1.18 12.33 -25.10
C ILE A 49 0.14 12.01 -24.42
N TYR A 50 0.56 12.79 -23.40
CA TYR A 50 1.78 12.51 -22.63
C TYR A 50 1.68 11.15 -21.94
N SER A 51 0.57 10.85 -21.27
CA SER A 51 0.33 9.59 -20.58
C SER A 51 0.43 8.39 -21.54
N LEU A 52 -0.14 8.49 -22.73
CA LEU A 52 -0.08 7.44 -23.75
C LEU A 52 1.36 7.22 -24.26
N ILE A 53 2.07 8.30 -24.59
CA ILE A 53 3.44 8.21 -25.09
C ILE A 53 4.36 7.60 -24.03
N TYR A 54 4.34 8.14 -22.79
CA TYR A 54 5.24 7.69 -21.74
C TYR A 54 4.91 6.26 -21.29
N SER A 55 3.63 5.89 -21.17
CA SER A 55 3.23 4.52 -20.84
C SER A 55 3.62 3.52 -21.91
N THR A 56 3.46 3.88 -23.20
CA THR A 56 3.88 3.02 -24.31
C THR A 56 5.39 2.77 -24.27
N LEU A 57 6.19 3.81 -24.07
CA LEU A 57 7.65 3.69 -23.94
C LEU A 57 8.03 2.85 -22.72
N GLY A 58 7.37 3.04 -21.58
CA GLY A 58 7.56 2.25 -20.37
C GLY A 58 7.25 0.77 -20.57
N ILE A 59 6.11 0.43 -21.17
CA ILE A 59 5.71 -0.95 -21.47
C ILE A 59 6.72 -1.61 -22.43
N LEU A 60 7.14 -0.90 -23.48
CA LEU A 60 8.17 -1.40 -24.39
C LEU A 60 9.49 -1.67 -23.66
N ALA A 61 9.93 -0.78 -22.78
CA ALA A 61 11.13 -0.98 -21.96
C ALA A 61 10.98 -2.23 -21.06
N ALA A 62 9.82 -2.43 -20.41
CA ALA A 62 9.56 -3.61 -19.60
C ALA A 62 9.64 -4.92 -20.42
N ILE A 63 9.10 -4.92 -21.64
CA ILE A 63 9.17 -6.07 -22.57
C ILE A 63 10.63 -6.34 -22.99
N ILE A 64 11.41 -5.29 -23.29
CA ILE A 64 12.83 -5.43 -23.64
C ILE A 64 13.59 -6.06 -22.48
N ILE A 65 13.43 -5.55 -21.26
CA ILE A 65 14.04 -6.11 -20.04
C ILE A 65 13.66 -7.59 -19.90
N ALA A 66 12.39 -7.94 -20.07
CA ALA A 66 11.93 -9.32 -19.96
C ALA A 66 12.59 -10.23 -21.00
N ARG A 67 12.80 -9.76 -22.23
CA ARG A 67 13.51 -10.52 -23.28
C ARG A 67 15.01 -10.66 -22.98
N MET A 68 15.66 -9.61 -22.52
CA MET A 68 17.11 -9.62 -22.19
C MET A 68 17.43 -10.63 -21.10
N PHE A 69 16.60 -10.69 -20.05
CA PHE A 69 16.84 -11.54 -18.89
C PHE A 69 16.10 -12.89 -18.91
N ARG A 70 15.47 -13.25 -20.02
CA ARG A 70 14.64 -14.46 -20.14
C ARG A 70 15.37 -15.78 -19.79
N LYS A 71 16.68 -15.85 -20.08
CA LYS A 71 17.51 -17.06 -19.87
C LYS A 71 18.21 -17.09 -18.51
N GLU A 72 18.10 -16.04 -17.73
CA GLU A 72 18.78 -15.92 -16.42
C GLU A 72 18.09 -16.77 -15.34
N GLU A 73 18.81 -17.03 -14.25
CA GLU A 73 18.30 -17.80 -13.10
C GLU A 73 17.05 -17.14 -12.50
N ARG A 74 16.04 -17.96 -12.21
CA ARG A 74 14.80 -17.50 -11.59
C ARG A 74 15.02 -17.16 -10.13
N SER A 75 14.32 -16.12 -9.67
CA SER A 75 14.33 -15.71 -8.28
C SER A 75 13.78 -16.80 -7.35
N LYS A 76 14.43 -16.94 -6.19
CA LYS A 76 14.00 -17.83 -5.09
C LYS A 76 12.96 -17.19 -4.18
N ILE A 77 12.74 -15.88 -4.31
CA ILE A 77 11.71 -15.14 -3.59
C ILE A 77 10.31 -15.62 -4.03
N PRO A 78 9.34 -15.76 -3.10
CA PRO A 78 7.97 -16.16 -3.44
C PRO A 78 7.38 -15.31 -4.55
N ASN A 79 6.74 -15.97 -5.52
CA ASN A 79 6.14 -15.29 -6.67
C ASN A 79 5.01 -14.34 -6.26
N THR A 80 4.38 -14.58 -5.12
CA THR A 80 3.30 -13.76 -4.56
C THR A 80 3.76 -12.32 -4.33
N ILE A 81 4.98 -12.10 -3.80
CA ILE A 81 5.53 -10.75 -3.58
C ILE A 81 5.66 -9.99 -4.91
N ARG A 82 6.16 -10.67 -5.94
CA ARG A 82 6.29 -10.11 -7.28
C ARG A 82 4.95 -9.72 -7.88
N LEU A 83 3.95 -10.59 -7.74
CA LEU A 83 2.60 -10.33 -8.24
C LEU A 83 1.95 -9.16 -7.50
N ILE A 84 2.08 -9.10 -6.19
CA ILE A 84 1.56 -8.02 -5.36
C ILE A 84 2.17 -6.68 -5.80
N LEU A 85 3.51 -6.58 -5.83
CA LEU A 85 4.18 -5.36 -6.27
C LEU A 85 3.78 -4.96 -7.69
N GLY A 86 3.73 -5.94 -8.61
CA GLY A 86 3.34 -5.68 -9.99
C GLY A 86 1.94 -5.12 -10.13
N ILE A 87 0.98 -5.67 -9.40
CA ILE A 87 -0.42 -5.24 -9.46
C ILE A 87 -0.60 -3.89 -8.75
N LEU A 88 -0.03 -3.71 -7.57
CA LEU A 88 -0.13 -2.44 -6.84
C LEU A 88 0.42 -1.27 -7.67
N TRP A 89 1.62 -1.40 -8.23
CA TRP A 89 2.20 -0.36 -9.08
C TRP A 89 1.38 -0.07 -10.35
N ILE A 90 0.72 -1.06 -10.96
CA ILE A 90 -0.17 -0.82 -12.09
C ILE A 90 -1.41 -0.05 -11.65
N VAL A 91 -1.99 -0.42 -10.50
CA VAL A 91 -3.18 0.26 -9.96
C VAL A 91 -2.85 1.72 -9.67
N ASP A 92 -1.78 1.99 -8.95
CA ASP A 92 -1.35 3.36 -8.65
C ASP A 92 -1.11 4.16 -9.94
N GLY A 93 -0.44 3.54 -10.93
CA GLY A 93 -0.21 4.18 -12.22
C GLY A 93 -1.49 4.51 -12.98
N ILE A 94 -2.51 3.65 -12.93
CA ILE A 94 -3.82 3.92 -13.52
C ILE A 94 -4.52 5.06 -12.78
N LEU A 95 -4.46 5.07 -11.45
CA LEU A 95 -5.05 6.12 -10.63
C LEU A 95 -4.43 7.49 -10.91
N GLN A 96 -3.15 7.58 -11.30
CA GLN A 96 -2.53 8.84 -11.72
C GLN A 96 -3.10 9.41 -13.03
N PHE A 97 -3.87 8.64 -13.81
CA PHE A 97 -4.44 9.10 -15.07
C PHE A 97 -5.88 9.63 -14.96
N GLN A 98 -6.37 9.90 -13.76
CA GLN A 98 -7.64 10.57 -13.54
C GLN A 98 -7.60 12.00 -14.12
N PRO A 99 -8.70 12.49 -14.73
CA PRO A 99 -8.73 13.82 -15.32
C PRO A 99 -8.46 14.93 -14.31
N GLU A 100 -8.80 14.71 -13.05
CA GLU A 100 -8.63 15.66 -11.94
C GLU A 100 -7.18 15.72 -11.42
N MET A 101 -6.37 14.68 -11.69
CA MET A 101 -5.03 14.55 -11.11
C MET A 101 -4.13 15.76 -11.35
N PRO A 102 -3.97 16.30 -12.58
CA PRO A 102 -3.07 17.42 -12.82
C PRO A 102 -3.42 18.71 -12.06
N TYR A 103 -4.66 18.84 -11.62
CA TYR A 103 -5.13 20.01 -10.87
C TYR A 103 -5.32 19.73 -9.39
N GLY A 104 -5.74 18.50 -9.06
CA GLY A 104 -6.08 18.09 -7.69
C GLY A 104 -4.90 17.55 -6.90
N PHE A 105 -3.88 16.97 -7.55
CA PHE A 105 -2.78 16.31 -6.82
C PHE A 105 -2.10 17.24 -5.83
N LEU A 106 -1.73 18.45 -6.26
CA LEU A 106 -1.06 19.40 -5.36
C LEU A 106 -1.99 19.93 -4.27
N SER A 107 -3.22 20.33 -4.64
CA SER A 107 -4.14 21.02 -3.70
C SER A 107 -4.92 20.07 -2.79
N VAL A 108 -5.15 18.83 -3.22
CA VAL A 108 -5.97 17.86 -2.45
C VAL A 108 -5.12 16.80 -1.75
N VAL A 109 -3.96 16.43 -2.33
CA VAL A 109 -3.11 15.38 -1.77
C VAL A 109 -1.90 15.97 -1.04
N ILE A 110 -1.10 16.80 -1.71
CA ILE A 110 0.20 17.25 -1.16
C ILE A 110 0.05 18.41 -0.18
N GLU A 111 -0.73 19.43 -0.52
CA GLU A 111 -0.85 20.63 0.32
C GLU A 111 -1.45 20.33 1.71
N PRO A 112 -2.51 19.51 1.86
CA PRO A 112 -3.01 19.14 3.18
C PRO A 112 -1.98 18.42 4.05
N SER A 113 -1.21 17.49 3.46
CA SER A 113 -0.14 16.78 4.19
C SER A 113 0.96 17.74 4.65
N ILE A 114 1.34 18.73 3.85
CA ILE A 114 2.32 19.76 4.24
C ILE A 114 1.76 20.65 5.36
N GLN A 115 0.49 21.08 5.25
CA GLN A 115 -0.15 21.96 6.24
C GLN A 115 -0.36 21.27 7.60
N ALA A 116 -0.47 19.94 7.63
CA ALA A 116 -0.59 19.16 8.86
C ALA A 116 0.73 19.08 9.67
N ILE A 117 1.87 19.53 9.10
CA ILE A 117 3.19 19.41 9.71
C ILE A 117 3.46 20.58 10.65
N ASN A 118 3.79 20.27 11.90
CA ASN A 118 4.12 21.27 12.90
C ASN A 118 5.58 21.75 12.88
N ASN A 119 6.45 21.13 12.08
CA ASN A 119 7.88 21.47 12.02
C ASN A 119 8.20 22.26 10.75
N VAL A 120 8.53 23.54 10.90
CA VAL A 120 8.85 24.47 9.80
C VAL A 120 10.02 23.97 8.93
N GLY A 121 11.00 23.25 9.49
CA GLY A 121 12.11 22.71 8.71
C GLY A 121 11.67 21.58 7.77
N VAL A 122 10.82 20.70 8.27
CA VAL A 122 10.24 19.60 7.47
C VAL A 122 9.26 20.14 6.43
N GLU A 123 8.41 21.08 6.81
CA GLU A 123 7.50 21.78 5.90
C GLU A 123 8.27 22.39 4.71
N LYS A 124 9.31 23.19 4.97
CA LYS A 124 10.16 23.79 3.92
C LYS A 124 10.82 22.74 3.03
N PHE A 125 11.22 21.62 3.59
CA PHE A 125 11.82 20.52 2.82
C PHE A 125 10.80 19.90 1.86
N LEU A 126 9.58 19.62 2.32
CA LEU A 126 8.52 19.04 1.48
C LEU A 126 8.02 20.02 0.42
N MET A 127 8.02 21.32 0.74
CA MET A 127 7.73 22.39 -0.26
C MET A 127 8.67 22.38 -1.47
N ILE A 128 9.86 21.78 -1.36
CA ILE A 128 10.74 21.62 -2.55
C ILE A 128 10.06 20.72 -3.59
N GLY A 129 9.52 19.58 -3.16
CA GLY A 129 8.79 18.66 -4.06
C GLY A 129 7.54 19.32 -4.66
N TYR A 130 6.75 20.01 -3.83
CA TYR A 130 5.58 20.78 -4.27
C TYR A 130 5.93 21.78 -5.36
N ASN A 131 6.94 22.61 -5.12
CA ASN A 131 7.36 23.65 -6.08
C ASN A 131 7.90 23.07 -7.39
N ILE A 132 8.62 21.95 -7.35
CA ILE A 132 9.09 21.25 -8.55
C ILE A 132 7.89 20.75 -9.36
N TRP A 133 6.92 20.11 -8.72
CA TRP A 133 5.74 19.56 -9.38
C TRP A 133 4.87 20.66 -10.00
N LEU A 134 4.74 21.80 -9.30
CA LEU A 134 3.98 22.96 -9.75
C LEU A 134 4.48 23.55 -11.09
N LEU A 135 5.75 23.35 -11.44
CA LEU A 135 6.30 23.86 -12.70
C LEU A 135 5.65 23.20 -13.94
N HIS A 136 5.35 21.90 -13.87
CA HIS A 136 4.84 21.13 -14.99
C HIS A 136 3.89 20.00 -14.54
N PRO A 137 2.73 20.30 -13.91
CA PRO A 137 1.88 19.30 -13.29
C PRO A 137 1.42 18.22 -14.26
N PHE A 138 0.98 18.56 -15.47
CA PHE A 138 0.54 17.59 -16.49
C PHE A 138 1.61 16.59 -16.88
N GLN A 139 2.84 17.07 -17.07
CA GLN A 139 3.95 16.22 -17.47
C GLN A 139 4.43 15.34 -16.32
N PHE A 140 4.47 15.87 -15.10
CA PHE A 140 4.88 15.10 -13.91
C PHE A 140 3.87 14.03 -13.55
N ASP A 141 2.56 14.31 -13.61
CA ASP A 141 1.53 13.31 -13.37
C ASP A 141 1.54 12.21 -14.45
N ALA A 142 1.63 12.60 -15.73
CA ALA A 142 1.75 11.64 -16.82
C ALA A 142 3.01 10.77 -16.70
N LEU A 143 4.15 11.34 -16.29
CA LEU A 143 5.40 10.63 -16.07
C LEU A 143 5.30 9.71 -14.87
N SER A 144 4.74 10.18 -13.75
CA SER A 144 4.52 9.42 -12.53
C SER A 144 3.70 8.16 -12.79
N GLY A 145 2.49 8.31 -13.35
CA GLY A 145 1.63 7.19 -13.69
C GLY A 145 2.29 6.21 -14.65
N SER A 146 2.99 6.73 -15.67
CA SER A 146 3.69 5.89 -16.65
C SER A 146 4.86 5.12 -16.04
N LEU A 147 5.61 5.73 -15.12
CA LEU A 147 6.70 5.07 -14.40
C LEU A 147 6.16 3.95 -13.49
N GLN A 148 5.06 4.20 -12.81
CA GLN A 148 4.38 3.19 -11.97
C GLN A 148 3.89 2.01 -12.82
N ILE A 149 3.26 2.27 -13.98
CA ILE A 149 2.88 1.21 -14.92
C ILE A 149 4.11 0.45 -15.43
N PHE A 150 5.19 1.14 -15.80
CA PHE A 150 6.44 0.49 -16.20
C PHE A 150 6.95 -0.47 -15.11
N ILE A 151 7.06 0.01 -13.87
CA ILE A 151 7.54 -0.80 -12.74
C ILE A 151 6.63 -2.03 -12.55
N GLY A 152 5.31 -1.82 -12.54
CA GLY A 152 4.34 -2.88 -12.36
C GLY A 152 4.38 -3.94 -13.45
N VAL A 153 4.38 -3.53 -14.72
CA VAL A 153 4.48 -4.44 -15.88
C VAL A 153 5.83 -5.17 -15.88
N ALA A 154 6.92 -4.46 -15.54
CA ALA A 154 8.24 -5.07 -15.43
C ALA A 154 8.29 -6.17 -14.35
N TYR A 155 7.67 -5.97 -13.18
CA TYR A 155 7.52 -7.03 -12.18
C TYR A 155 6.72 -8.21 -12.73
N LEU A 156 5.59 -7.98 -13.40
CA LEU A 156 4.73 -9.05 -13.89
C LEU A 156 5.39 -9.90 -15.00
N LEU A 157 6.17 -9.28 -15.87
CA LEU A 157 6.81 -9.96 -16.99
C LEU A 157 8.09 -10.70 -16.61
N ASN A 158 8.78 -10.29 -15.54
CA ASN A 158 10.09 -10.83 -15.18
C ASN A 158 10.03 -11.84 -14.04
N ARG A 159 10.90 -12.87 -14.13
CA ARG A 159 11.10 -13.89 -13.08
C ARG A 159 12.57 -14.10 -12.76
N SER A 160 13.46 -13.47 -13.50
CA SER A 160 14.90 -13.59 -13.33
C SER A 160 15.37 -12.81 -12.12
N THR A 161 16.32 -13.35 -11.36
CA THR A 161 16.91 -12.70 -10.19
C THR A 161 17.52 -11.34 -10.56
N LYS A 162 18.28 -11.27 -11.67
CA LYS A 162 18.92 -10.03 -12.10
C LYS A 162 17.90 -8.97 -12.52
N ALA A 163 16.90 -9.33 -13.33
CA ALA A 163 15.87 -8.38 -13.74
C ALA A 163 15.11 -7.83 -12.54
N LEU A 164 14.67 -8.70 -11.63
CA LEU A 164 13.95 -8.30 -10.44
C LEU A 164 14.77 -7.42 -9.50
N ASN A 165 16.08 -7.64 -9.44
CA ASN A 165 17.00 -6.76 -8.69
C ASN A 165 16.98 -5.33 -9.24
N TYR A 166 17.15 -5.14 -10.56
CA TYR A 166 17.09 -3.82 -11.19
C TYR A 166 15.73 -3.16 -11.06
N ILE A 167 14.66 -3.92 -11.31
CA ILE A 167 13.28 -3.42 -11.18
C ILE A 167 13.00 -2.97 -9.74
N SER A 168 13.43 -3.77 -8.75
CA SER A 168 13.24 -3.45 -7.34
C SER A 168 14.05 -2.23 -6.91
N PHE A 169 15.25 -2.04 -7.46
CA PHE A 169 16.03 -0.84 -7.21
C PHE A 169 15.32 0.43 -7.70
N ILE A 170 14.78 0.41 -8.92
CA ILE A 170 13.98 1.51 -9.47
C ILE A 170 12.72 1.72 -8.63
N SER A 171 12.02 0.63 -8.29
CA SER A 171 10.82 0.65 -7.45
C SER A 171 11.08 1.30 -6.08
N ILE A 172 12.19 0.96 -5.43
CA ILE A 172 12.57 1.52 -4.12
C ILE A 172 12.87 3.02 -4.23
N ILE A 173 13.63 3.45 -5.25
CA ILE A 173 13.92 4.87 -5.44
C ILE A 173 12.63 5.66 -5.66
N TRP A 174 11.74 5.16 -6.54
CA TRP A 174 10.48 5.83 -6.81
C TRP A 174 9.56 5.85 -5.59
N ALA A 175 9.44 4.72 -4.89
CA ALA A 175 8.67 4.65 -3.64
C ALA A 175 9.23 5.58 -2.56
N LEU A 176 10.55 5.79 -2.47
CA LEU A 176 11.15 6.77 -1.56
C LEU A 176 10.72 8.21 -1.93
N VAL A 177 10.70 8.53 -3.22
CA VAL A 177 10.21 9.87 -3.67
C VAL A 177 8.76 10.06 -3.28
N ILE A 178 7.90 9.06 -3.52
CA ILE A 178 6.48 9.10 -3.12
C ILE A 178 6.35 9.21 -1.60
N TRP A 179 7.06 8.37 -0.85
CA TRP A 179 6.99 8.36 0.62
C TRP A 179 7.38 9.70 1.24
N ILE A 180 8.42 10.34 0.69
CA ILE A 180 8.91 11.63 1.18
C ILE A 180 7.95 12.75 0.78
N PHE A 181 7.68 12.91 -0.52
CA PHE A 181 7.01 14.09 -1.06
C PHE A 181 5.50 13.88 -1.30
N GLY A 182 5.07 12.66 -1.59
CA GLY A 182 3.67 12.32 -1.81
C GLY A 182 2.91 12.01 -0.52
N GLU A 183 3.54 11.30 0.40
CA GLU A 183 2.92 10.84 1.66
C GLU A 183 3.44 11.61 2.90
N GLY A 184 4.15 12.71 2.72
CA GLY A 184 4.64 13.53 3.84
C GLY A 184 5.45 12.73 4.87
N LEU A 185 6.34 11.82 4.43
CA LEU A 185 7.07 10.87 5.30
C LEU A 185 6.15 9.89 6.03
N GLY A 186 5.04 9.48 5.38
CA GLY A 186 4.05 8.57 5.96
C GLY A 186 3.30 9.16 7.16
N GLY A 187 3.10 10.48 7.17
CA GLY A 187 2.43 11.22 8.23
C GLY A 187 3.22 11.37 9.54
N ILE A 188 4.47 10.86 9.63
CA ILE A 188 5.27 10.88 10.87
C ILE A 188 5.42 12.30 11.47
N PRO A 189 5.58 13.38 10.69
CA PRO A 189 5.69 14.73 11.24
C PRO A 189 4.34 15.36 11.65
N GLU A 190 3.24 14.69 11.41
CA GLU A 190 1.88 15.18 11.70
C GLU A 190 1.46 14.90 13.14
N SER A 191 0.56 15.71 13.67
CA SER A 191 0.07 15.56 15.06
C SER A 191 -0.89 14.37 15.26
N GLY A 192 -1.50 13.85 14.19
CA GLY A 192 -2.46 12.76 14.20
C GLY A 192 -1.96 11.46 13.57
N VAL A 193 -0.64 11.23 13.57
CA VAL A 193 -0.06 10.03 12.95
C VAL A 193 -0.46 8.76 13.69
N SER A 194 -1.00 7.81 12.95
CA SER A 194 -1.46 6.51 13.45
C SER A 194 -1.54 5.49 12.32
N LEU A 195 -1.58 4.21 12.69
CA LEU A 195 -1.93 3.15 11.74
C LEU A 195 -3.36 3.35 11.17
N LEU A 196 -4.25 4.01 11.93
CA LEU A 196 -5.60 4.37 11.48
C LEU A 196 -5.55 5.34 10.30
N THR A 197 -4.69 6.35 10.37
CA THR A 197 -4.56 7.40 9.36
C THR A 197 -3.57 7.07 8.23
N GLY A 198 -3.04 5.85 8.20
CA GLY A 198 -2.20 5.39 7.09
C GLY A 198 -0.71 5.31 7.38
N PHE A 199 -0.25 5.44 8.66
CA PHE A 199 1.13 5.11 9.00
C PHE A 199 1.45 3.65 8.61
N PRO A 200 2.60 3.32 8.09
CA PRO A 200 3.77 4.16 7.80
C PRO A 200 3.80 4.74 6.38
N GLY A 201 2.71 4.70 5.66
CA GLY A 201 2.59 5.04 4.25
C GLY A 201 2.64 3.80 3.34
N SER A 202 1.86 3.83 2.26
CA SER A 202 1.79 2.73 1.28
C SER A 202 3.13 2.53 0.58
N ALA A 203 3.80 3.60 0.20
CA ALA A 203 5.08 3.57 -0.49
C ALA A 203 6.19 2.96 0.37
N LEU A 204 6.20 3.17 1.70
CA LEU A 204 7.16 2.50 2.59
C LEU A 204 6.93 0.98 2.61
N ILE A 205 5.69 0.52 2.55
CA ILE A 205 5.39 -0.91 2.45
C ILE A 205 5.86 -1.47 1.11
N TYR A 206 5.75 -0.72 0.01
CA TYR A 206 6.30 -1.13 -1.29
C TYR A 206 7.82 -1.30 -1.24
N ILE A 207 8.53 -0.40 -0.54
CA ILE A 207 9.97 -0.54 -0.28
C ILE A 207 10.23 -1.85 0.48
N ILE A 208 9.51 -2.11 1.57
CA ILE A 208 9.64 -3.33 2.37
C ILE A 208 9.42 -4.57 1.51
N LEU A 209 8.42 -4.57 0.64
CA LEU A 209 8.13 -5.68 -0.28
C LEU A 209 9.20 -5.86 -1.37
N ALA A 210 9.88 -4.79 -1.79
CA ALA A 210 10.89 -4.81 -2.84
C ALA A 210 12.29 -5.21 -2.34
N VAL A 211 12.64 -4.89 -1.08
CA VAL A 211 13.95 -5.19 -0.45
C VAL A 211 14.40 -6.65 -0.59
N PRO A 212 13.53 -7.69 -0.50
CA PRO A 212 13.94 -9.07 -0.69
C PRO A 212 14.64 -9.36 -2.02
N TYR A 213 14.32 -8.63 -3.09
CA TYR A 213 14.92 -8.84 -4.40
C TYR A 213 16.34 -8.27 -4.53
N ILE A 214 16.69 -7.25 -3.75
CA ILE A 214 18.02 -6.64 -3.75
C ILE A 214 18.94 -7.21 -2.66
N SER A 215 18.40 -7.99 -1.71
CA SER A 215 19.16 -8.58 -0.60
C SER A 215 19.38 -10.08 -0.80
N PRO A 216 20.59 -10.55 -1.15
CA PRO A 216 20.86 -11.97 -1.34
C PRO A 216 20.55 -12.83 -0.10
N LYS A 217 20.69 -12.26 1.10
CA LYS A 217 20.43 -12.97 2.37
C LYS A 217 18.94 -13.36 2.51
N LEU A 218 18.03 -12.60 1.92
CA LEU A 218 16.58 -12.83 1.98
C LEU A 218 16.09 -13.86 0.96
N GLY A 219 16.95 -14.36 0.07
CA GLY A 219 16.66 -15.51 -0.78
C GLY A 219 16.43 -16.82 0.00
N ASN A 220 16.83 -16.86 1.27
CA ASN A 220 16.49 -17.96 2.20
C ASN A 220 15.14 -17.71 2.85
N ILE A 221 14.22 -18.68 2.74
CA ILE A 221 12.83 -18.54 3.25
C ILE A 221 12.73 -18.30 4.77
N LYS A 222 13.66 -18.82 5.57
CA LYS A 222 13.68 -18.57 7.01
C LYS A 222 14.11 -17.13 7.33
N ASN A 223 15.08 -16.59 6.57
CA ASN A 223 15.49 -15.19 6.72
C ASN A 223 14.37 -14.26 6.25
N LEU A 224 13.69 -14.62 5.17
CA LEU A 224 12.53 -13.90 4.65
C LEU A 224 11.38 -13.88 5.66
N GLN A 225 11.08 -15.03 6.31
CA GLN A 225 10.12 -15.10 7.40
C GLN A 225 10.47 -14.14 8.53
N LYS A 226 11.72 -14.19 9.02
CA LYS A 226 12.18 -13.29 10.09
C LYS A 226 12.04 -11.82 9.68
N TYR A 227 12.43 -11.50 8.44
CA TYR A 227 12.33 -10.14 7.91
C TYR A 227 10.90 -9.63 7.98
N PHE A 228 9.92 -10.36 7.43
CA PHE A 228 8.52 -9.94 7.47
C PHE A 228 7.94 -9.97 8.88
N THR A 229 8.28 -10.96 9.70
CA THR A 229 7.85 -10.99 11.12
C THR A 229 8.29 -9.74 11.85
N TYR A 230 9.57 -9.36 11.77
CA TYR A 230 10.08 -8.19 12.48
C TYR A 230 9.52 -6.89 11.91
N THR A 231 9.38 -6.76 10.59
CA THR A 231 8.86 -5.53 9.96
C THR A 231 7.39 -5.32 10.30
N VAL A 232 6.56 -6.36 10.16
CA VAL A 232 5.14 -6.28 10.53
C VAL A 232 4.98 -5.99 12.01
N SER A 233 5.70 -6.72 12.88
CA SER A 233 5.66 -6.47 14.32
C SER A 233 6.07 -5.04 14.66
N ALA A 234 7.12 -4.52 14.04
CA ALA A 234 7.58 -3.14 14.25
C ALA A 234 6.52 -2.11 13.83
N ILE A 235 5.87 -2.30 12.68
CA ILE A 235 4.79 -1.42 12.22
C ILE A 235 3.66 -1.35 13.27
N PHE A 236 3.22 -2.50 13.78
CA PHE A 236 2.16 -2.57 14.78
C PHE A 236 2.58 -2.00 16.14
N LEU A 237 3.79 -2.29 16.61
CA LEU A 237 4.29 -1.78 17.88
C LEU A 237 4.52 -0.27 17.84
N ILE A 238 5.13 0.24 16.77
CA ILE A 238 5.34 1.68 16.57
C ILE A 238 3.97 2.37 16.39
N GLY A 239 3.09 1.83 15.54
CA GLY A 239 1.74 2.36 15.37
C GLY A 239 0.94 2.42 16.67
N GLY A 240 1.06 1.39 17.53
CA GLY A 240 0.46 1.41 18.86
C GLY A 240 1.05 2.50 19.76
N ILE A 241 2.36 2.68 19.78
CA ILE A 241 3.01 3.76 20.54
C ILE A 241 2.55 5.14 20.02
N LEU A 242 2.53 5.34 18.71
CA LEU A 242 2.07 6.59 18.09
C LEU A 242 0.62 6.89 18.46
N GLN A 243 -0.24 5.88 18.58
CA GLN A 243 -1.64 6.04 18.95
C GLN A 243 -1.86 6.70 20.32
N ILE A 244 -0.94 6.47 21.27
CA ILE A 244 -1.09 6.95 22.66
C ILE A 244 -0.11 8.05 23.07
N ILE A 245 0.77 8.50 22.18
CA ILE A 245 1.72 9.58 22.52
C ILE A 245 0.96 10.81 23.02
N PRO A 246 1.37 11.40 24.16
CA PRO A 246 0.80 12.66 24.64
C PRO A 246 0.94 13.76 23.57
N GLY A 247 -0.16 14.46 23.30
CA GLY A 247 -0.21 15.47 22.22
C GLY A 247 -0.73 14.92 20.88
N ASN A 248 -0.95 13.62 20.75
CA ASN A 248 -1.68 13.07 19.62
C ASN A 248 -3.15 13.56 19.66
N THR A 249 -3.64 14.01 18.52
CA THR A 249 -5.00 14.55 18.37
C THR A 249 -6.11 13.53 18.70
N PHE A 250 -5.83 12.23 18.69
CA PHE A 250 -6.80 11.19 19.07
C PHE A 250 -7.23 11.21 20.55
N TRP A 251 -6.53 11.96 21.40
CA TRP A 251 -6.97 12.26 22.78
C TRP A 251 -7.86 13.50 22.85
N THR A 252 -7.96 14.26 21.76
CA THR A 252 -8.84 15.41 21.67
C THR A 252 -10.25 14.96 21.37
N LYS A 253 -11.22 15.35 22.19
CA LYS A 253 -12.61 14.96 22.02
C LYS A 253 -13.13 15.36 20.63
N GLY A 254 -13.61 14.39 19.89
CA GLY A 254 -14.18 14.56 18.56
C GLY A 254 -13.25 14.23 17.40
N GLN A 255 -11.94 13.99 17.60
CA GLN A 255 -10.99 13.80 16.49
C GLN A 255 -11.24 12.50 15.71
N LEU A 256 -11.38 11.36 16.39
CA LEU A 256 -11.67 10.09 15.71
C LEU A 256 -13.02 10.11 14.99
N ALA A 257 -14.02 10.76 15.60
CA ALA A 257 -15.30 10.96 14.96
C ALA A 257 -15.18 11.92 13.76
N TYR A 258 -14.38 12.96 13.87
CA TYR A 258 -14.14 13.91 12.78
C TYR A 258 -13.49 13.24 11.56
N ASP A 259 -12.51 12.35 11.75
CA ASP A 259 -11.90 11.60 10.67
C ASP A 259 -12.93 10.78 9.88
N ILE A 260 -13.84 10.07 10.60
CA ILE A 260 -14.94 9.35 9.95
C ILE A 260 -15.92 10.32 9.27
N TYR A 261 -16.20 11.46 9.88
CA TYR A 261 -17.10 12.47 9.30
C TYR A 261 -16.55 13.05 7.99
N MET A 262 -15.24 13.29 7.92
CA MET A 262 -14.58 13.72 6.67
C MET A 262 -14.74 12.65 5.59
N ASN A 263 -14.55 11.39 5.92
CA ASN A 263 -14.75 10.28 5.00
C ASN A 263 -16.21 10.18 4.50
N ILE A 264 -17.20 10.37 5.37
CA ILE A 264 -18.62 10.40 4.98
C ILE A 264 -18.88 11.49 3.94
N ASN A 265 -18.34 12.69 4.17
CA ASN A 265 -18.58 13.84 3.29
C ASN A 265 -17.89 13.67 1.91
N GLN A 266 -16.80 12.94 1.86
CA GLN A 266 -16.05 12.69 0.63
C GLN A 266 -16.66 11.56 -0.20
N GLN A 267 -17.29 10.56 0.44
CA GLN A 267 -17.85 9.38 -0.21
C GLN A 267 -19.34 9.44 -0.54
N GLY A 268 -19.99 10.48 -0.23
CA GLY A 268 -21.42 10.88 -0.30
C GLY A 268 -22.45 10.07 -1.08
N GLU A 269 -22.06 9.10 -1.93
CA GLU A 269 -22.95 8.49 -2.92
C GLU A 269 -23.16 6.97 -2.78
N ASN A 270 -22.31 6.25 -2.02
CA ASN A 270 -22.54 4.81 -1.81
C ASN A 270 -23.37 4.58 -0.54
N PRO A 271 -24.65 4.17 -0.65
CA PRO A 271 -25.54 4.08 0.52
C PRO A 271 -25.09 3.05 1.57
N ILE A 272 -24.36 2.00 1.16
CA ILE A 272 -23.85 0.97 2.08
C ILE A 272 -22.68 1.52 2.87
N VAL A 273 -21.70 2.10 2.18
CA VAL A 273 -20.50 2.70 2.81
C VAL A 273 -20.94 3.85 3.72
N TYR A 274 -21.82 4.73 3.25
CA TYR A 274 -22.42 5.80 4.04
C TYR A 274 -23.06 5.27 5.34
N ALA A 275 -23.88 4.22 5.25
CA ALA A 275 -24.55 3.66 6.43
C ALA A 275 -23.52 3.12 7.45
N ILE A 276 -22.48 2.42 7.00
CA ILE A 276 -21.41 1.89 7.87
C ILE A 276 -20.65 3.03 8.55
N LEU A 277 -20.20 4.01 7.78
CA LEU A 277 -19.45 5.15 8.30
C LEU A 277 -20.29 6.00 9.25
N ASN A 278 -21.55 6.27 8.91
CA ASN A 278 -22.44 7.07 9.76
C ASN A 278 -22.74 6.39 11.09
N HIS A 279 -22.96 5.08 11.11
CA HIS A 279 -23.11 4.32 12.36
C HIS A 279 -21.82 4.38 13.20
N THR A 280 -20.66 4.25 12.57
CA THR A 280 -19.35 4.34 13.23
C THR A 280 -19.15 5.75 13.81
N TYR A 281 -19.46 6.79 13.06
CA TYR A 281 -19.40 8.18 13.49
C TYR A 281 -20.23 8.44 14.76
N VAL A 282 -21.53 8.07 14.73
CA VAL A 282 -22.42 8.25 15.86
C VAL A 282 -21.93 7.49 17.10
N TYR A 283 -21.41 6.28 16.91
CA TYR A 283 -20.85 5.49 18.01
C TYR A 283 -19.62 6.16 18.63
N LEU A 284 -18.74 6.75 17.82
CA LEU A 284 -17.50 7.39 18.24
C LEU A 284 -17.72 8.66 19.03
N LEU A 285 -18.72 9.48 18.72
CA LEU A 285 -18.99 10.77 19.37
C LEU A 285 -18.96 10.73 20.90
N PHE A 286 -19.24 9.58 21.51
CA PHE A 286 -19.33 9.43 22.96
C PHE A 286 -18.29 8.44 23.55
N ARG A 287 -17.48 7.79 22.72
CA ARG A 287 -16.62 6.65 23.15
C ARG A 287 -15.19 6.69 22.67
N GLU A 288 -14.73 7.81 22.16
CA GLU A 288 -13.42 7.94 21.51
C GLU A 288 -12.24 7.49 22.37
N ASN A 289 -12.16 7.94 23.63
CA ASN A 289 -11.05 7.60 24.52
C ASN A 289 -10.96 6.09 24.78
N TYR A 290 -12.11 5.42 24.97
CA TYR A 290 -12.14 3.96 25.16
C TYR A 290 -11.70 3.24 23.90
N LEU A 291 -12.16 3.71 22.73
CA LEU A 291 -11.75 3.14 21.47
C LEU A 291 -10.27 3.37 21.20
N ASN A 292 -9.74 4.56 21.50
CA ASN A 292 -8.32 4.88 21.34
C ASN A 292 -7.44 3.93 22.16
N ILE A 293 -7.78 3.69 23.44
CA ILE A 293 -7.10 2.71 24.30
C ILE A 293 -7.24 1.29 23.73
N PHE A 294 -8.43 0.91 23.28
CA PHE A 294 -8.67 -0.40 22.70
C PHE A 294 -7.82 -0.63 21.44
N MET A 295 -7.76 0.36 20.53
CA MET A 295 -6.93 0.29 19.32
C MET A 295 -5.44 0.17 19.65
N PHE A 296 -4.95 0.95 20.63
CA PHE A 296 -3.61 0.80 21.15
C PHE A 296 -3.32 -0.64 21.63
N LEU A 297 -4.16 -1.16 22.52
CA LEU A 297 -3.97 -2.51 23.07
C LEU A 297 -4.00 -3.57 21.97
N LEU A 298 -4.89 -3.43 21.00
CA LEU A 298 -5.01 -4.36 19.87
C LEU A 298 -3.78 -4.32 18.97
N MET A 299 -3.22 -3.13 18.68
CA MET A 299 -1.98 -2.99 17.93
C MET A 299 -0.80 -3.61 18.66
N ILE A 300 -0.62 -3.30 19.95
CA ILE A 300 0.48 -3.86 20.76
C ILE A 300 0.35 -5.39 20.85
N ALA A 301 -0.85 -5.92 21.15
CA ALA A 301 -1.09 -7.36 21.20
C ALA A 301 -0.79 -8.03 19.85
N SER A 302 -1.26 -7.45 18.74
CA SER A 302 -0.98 -7.96 17.40
C SER A 302 0.52 -8.02 17.11
N GLY A 303 1.24 -6.91 17.35
CA GLY A 303 2.68 -6.83 17.14
C GLY A 303 3.46 -7.83 17.99
N LEU A 304 3.16 -7.95 19.28
CA LEU A 304 3.81 -8.91 20.19
C LEU A 304 3.51 -10.35 19.80
N PHE A 305 2.26 -10.68 19.48
CA PHE A 305 1.89 -12.06 19.11
C PHE A 305 2.53 -12.47 17.79
N ILE A 306 2.62 -11.58 16.81
CA ILE A 306 3.35 -11.84 15.57
C ILE A 306 4.83 -12.07 15.86
N LEU A 307 5.45 -11.22 16.69
CA LEU A 307 6.85 -11.36 17.07
C LEU A 307 7.14 -12.71 17.77
N LEU A 308 6.21 -13.17 18.59
CA LEU A 308 6.28 -14.46 19.29
C LEU A 308 5.81 -15.65 18.43
N HIS A 309 5.53 -15.44 17.13
CA HIS A 309 5.00 -16.45 16.22
C HIS A 309 3.67 -17.08 16.66
N ILE A 310 2.85 -16.34 17.41
CA ILE A 310 1.50 -16.75 17.82
C ILE A 310 0.51 -16.40 16.70
N ARG A 311 -0.16 -17.41 16.15
CA ARG A 311 -1.08 -17.26 15.00
C ARG A 311 -2.22 -16.25 15.24
N THR A 312 -2.70 -16.15 16.48
CA THR A 312 -3.73 -15.17 16.85
C THR A 312 -3.31 -13.74 16.51
N GLY A 313 -2.00 -13.40 16.58
CA GLY A 313 -1.50 -12.08 16.20
C GLY A 313 -1.77 -11.74 14.74
N LEU A 314 -1.59 -12.70 13.82
CA LEU A 314 -1.88 -12.50 12.39
C LEU A 314 -3.39 -12.30 12.14
N ILE A 315 -4.25 -13.01 12.86
CA ILE A 315 -5.70 -12.85 12.74
C ILE A 315 -6.12 -11.46 13.24
N LEU A 316 -5.67 -11.08 14.45
CA LEU A 316 -5.95 -9.76 15.03
C LEU A 316 -5.47 -8.62 14.10
N ALA A 317 -4.23 -8.73 13.61
CA ALA A 317 -3.66 -7.76 12.68
C ALA A 317 -4.48 -7.65 11.39
N THR A 318 -4.88 -8.79 10.80
CA THR A 318 -5.65 -8.80 9.54
C THR A 318 -7.02 -8.16 9.73
N VAL A 319 -7.73 -8.50 10.82
CA VAL A 319 -9.03 -7.90 11.13
C VAL A 319 -8.88 -6.39 11.40
N PHE A 320 -7.89 -6.02 12.21
CA PHE A 320 -7.61 -4.62 12.53
C PHE A 320 -7.34 -3.80 11.26
N VAL A 321 -6.39 -4.23 10.42
CA VAL A 321 -6.03 -3.49 9.20
C VAL A 321 -7.19 -3.45 8.22
N GLY A 322 -7.96 -4.52 8.08
CA GLY A 322 -9.15 -4.54 7.22
C GLY A 322 -10.21 -3.52 7.65
N LEU A 323 -10.47 -3.44 8.95
CA LEU A 323 -11.42 -2.47 9.50
C LEU A 323 -10.90 -1.03 9.39
N THR A 324 -9.62 -0.78 9.68
CA THR A 324 -9.04 0.56 9.57
C THR A 324 -8.98 1.04 8.14
N TRP A 325 -8.62 0.15 7.19
CA TRP A 325 -8.61 0.46 5.77
C TRP A 325 -10.01 0.87 5.26
N LEU A 326 -11.06 0.18 5.70
CA LEU A 326 -12.43 0.49 5.33
C LEU A 326 -12.96 1.77 5.99
N LEU A 327 -12.72 1.94 7.31
CA LEU A 327 -13.39 2.98 8.10
C LEU A 327 -12.65 4.31 8.14
N PHE A 328 -11.30 4.27 8.14
CA PHE A 328 -10.47 5.46 8.33
C PHE A 328 -9.65 5.85 7.10
N GLN A 329 -9.40 4.93 6.17
CA GLN A 329 -8.56 5.15 5.01
C GLN A 329 -9.34 5.10 3.68
N ASP A 330 -10.66 5.02 3.71
CA ASP A 330 -11.56 5.03 2.52
C ASP A 330 -11.21 4.04 1.43
N MET A 331 -10.53 2.95 1.79
CA MET A 331 -9.90 2.03 0.85
C MET A 331 -8.97 2.71 -0.16
N GLY A 332 -8.67 4.01 0.00
CA GLY A 332 -7.79 4.82 -0.82
C GLY A 332 -8.29 5.19 -2.21
N ILE A 333 -9.51 4.84 -2.56
CA ILE A 333 -10.02 4.95 -3.94
C ILE A 333 -11.34 5.71 -4.05
N TYR A 334 -11.96 6.05 -2.93
CA TYR A 334 -13.22 6.78 -2.93
C TYR A 334 -13.05 8.30 -2.83
N ILE A 335 -11.85 8.78 -2.55
CA ILE A 335 -11.50 10.20 -2.55
C ILE A 335 -10.84 10.53 -3.88
N LEU A 336 -11.35 11.54 -4.60
CA LEU A 336 -10.78 11.98 -5.87
C LEU A 336 -9.99 13.29 -5.68
N PRO A 337 -8.81 13.38 -6.29
CA PRO A 337 -8.10 12.35 -7.05
C PRO A 337 -7.44 11.30 -6.13
N ALA A 338 -7.70 10.02 -6.40
CA ALA A 338 -7.07 8.91 -5.67
C ALA A 338 -5.67 8.64 -6.24
N THR A 339 -4.67 8.46 -5.38
CA THR A 339 -3.27 8.22 -5.79
C THR A 339 -2.86 6.76 -5.68
N ASP A 340 -3.38 6.05 -4.68
CA ASP A 340 -3.08 4.67 -4.34
C ASP A 340 -4.17 4.10 -3.41
N PRO A 341 -4.20 2.78 -3.14
CA PRO A 341 -5.21 2.17 -2.28
C PRO A 341 -4.98 2.38 -0.78
N ASN A 342 -4.23 3.39 -0.38
CA ASN A 342 -3.79 3.65 0.98
C ASN A 342 -3.03 2.49 1.64
N THR A 343 -2.45 2.74 2.81
CA THR A 343 -1.57 1.81 3.53
C THR A 343 -2.23 0.48 3.91
N GLY A 344 -3.54 0.48 4.14
CA GLY A 344 -4.25 -0.71 4.61
C GLY A 344 -4.15 -1.89 3.68
N LEU A 345 -4.34 -1.71 2.36
CA LEU A 345 -4.27 -2.82 1.42
C LEU A 345 -2.87 -3.41 1.26
N PRO A 346 -1.79 -2.64 1.01
CA PRO A 346 -0.44 -3.18 0.98
C PRO A 346 -0.05 -3.91 2.27
N LEU A 347 -0.49 -3.42 3.42
CA LEU A 347 -0.23 -4.06 4.71
C LEU A 347 -1.00 -5.38 4.87
N LEU A 348 -2.27 -5.45 4.44
CA LEU A 348 -3.02 -6.71 4.36
C LEU A 348 -2.31 -7.73 3.47
N LEU A 349 -1.84 -7.31 2.31
CA LEU A 349 -1.11 -8.18 1.38
C LEU A 349 0.22 -8.65 1.97
N MET A 350 0.91 -7.82 2.76
CA MET A 350 2.12 -8.21 3.48
C MET A 350 1.81 -9.26 4.57
N LEU A 351 0.68 -9.16 5.27
CA LEU A 351 0.20 -10.20 6.20
C LEU A 351 -0.07 -11.53 5.48
N VAL A 352 -0.71 -11.49 4.30
CA VAL A 352 -0.93 -12.70 3.46
C VAL A 352 0.39 -13.36 3.06
N ILE A 353 1.41 -12.57 2.69
CA ILE A 353 2.76 -13.08 2.39
C ILE A 353 3.36 -13.79 3.62
N LEU A 354 3.25 -13.20 4.79
CA LEU A 354 3.78 -13.79 6.02
C LEU A 354 3.07 -15.11 6.34
N ILE A 355 1.75 -15.18 6.20
CA ILE A 355 0.96 -16.42 6.35
C ILE A 355 1.41 -17.48 5.34
N GLU A 356 1.62 -17.12 4.09
CA GLU A 356 2.11 -18.05 3.05
C GLU A 356 3.48 -18.63 3.40
N ILE A 357 4.41 -17.77 3.83
CA ILE A 357 5.77 -18.18 4.22
C ILE A 357 5.73 -19.13 5.42
N ASP A 358 4.94 -18.82 6.44
CA ASP A 358 4.77 -19.68 7.64
C ASP A 358 4.20 -21.05 7.25
N PHE A 359 3.24 -21.08 6.37
CA PHE A 359 2.67 -22.33 5.85
C PHE A 359 3.70 -23.17 5.08
N GLN A 360 4.50 -22.54 4.22
CA GLN A 360 5.54 -23.24 3.45
C GLN A 360 6.60 -23.86 4.36
N ILE A 361 7.00 -23.17 5.45
CA ILE A 361 7.98 -23.67 6.41
C ILE A 361 7.39 -24.85 7.22
N SER A 362 6.16 -24.71 7.69
CA SER A 362 5.46 -25.75 8.46
C SER A 362 5.27 -27.04 7.65
N SER A 363 4.84 -26.92 6.40
CA SER A 363 4.65 -28.05 5.48
C SER A 363 5.95 -28.82 5.23
N LYS A 364 7.09 -28.11 5.07
CA LYS A 364 8.39 -28.76 4.89
C LYS A 364 8.85 -29.51 6.15
N ARG A 365 8.52 -29.04 7.36
CA ARG A 365 8.84 -29.74 8.60
C ARG A 365 8.05 -31.05 8.74
N ILE A 366 6.76 -31.04 8.40
CA ILE A 366 5.89 -32.22 8.45
C ILE A 366 6.40 -33.31 7.48
N ILE A 367 6.72 -32.94 6.24
CA ILE A 367 7.23 -33.89 5.23
C ILE A 367 8.56 -34.50 5.68
N LYS A 368 9.49 -33.72 6.25
CA LYS A 368 10.75 -34.23 6.77
C LYS A 368 10.57 -35.18 7.96
N GLY A 369 9.67 -34.84 8.88
CA GLY A 369 9.36 -35.70 10.01
C GLY A 369 8.75 -37.05 9.59
N ALA A 370 7.84 -37.03 8.61
CA ALA A 370 7.25 -38.25 8.06
C ALA A 370 8.28 -39.13 7.34
N ALA A 371 9.23 -38.54 6.60
CA ALA A 371 10.29 -39.26 5.91
C ALA A 371 11.32 -39.90 6.88
N GLN A 372 11.53 -39.29 8.04
CA GLN A 372 12.41 -39.85 9.08
C GLN A 372 11.74 -40.92 9.92
N GLY A 373 10.41 -40.89 10.09
CA GLY A 373 9.64 -41.92 10.82
C GLY A 373 9.48 -43.26 10.07
N VAL A 374 9.63 -43.24 8.73
CA VAL A 374 9.57 -44.44 7.89
C VAL A 374 10.90 -45.25 7.88
N SER A 375 12.00 -44.68 8.36
CA SER A 375 13.31 -45.31 8.37
C SER A 375 13.61 -46.13 9.66
N VAL A 376 12.63 -46.34 10.56
CA VAL A 376 12.78 -47.01 11.84
C VAL A 376 11.87 -48.24 11.96
N THR A 377 11.26 -48.68 10.87
CA THR A 377 10.65 -50.00 10.74
C THR A 377 11.34 -50.78 9.63
#